data_f440e717d09024a65cb6ceb6e76bd4f8
#
_entry.id   f440e717d09024a65cb6ceb6e76bd4f8
#
_cell.length_a   1.000
_cell.length_b   1.000
_cell.length_c   1.000
_cell.angle_alpha   90.00
_cell.angle_beta   90.00
_cell.angle_gamma   90.00
#
_symmetry.space_group_name_H-M   'P 1'
#
loop_
_entity.id
_entity.type
_entity.pdbx_description
1 polymer ?
#
loop_
_entity_poly.entity_id
_entity_poly.type
_entity_poly.pdbx_seq_one_letter_code
_entity_poly.pdbx_strand_id
1 'polypeptide(L)'
;PGGSGWRRVRRPQLPQPQRERWQPLRLGLVELFHYDSEEFWFHDGHLLLRGNNGTGKSKVLSLTLPLLFDASMRPSRIEPDGDSGKKMAWNLLLGSYPRRVGYSWIEFGRRERDGRARYLTLGVGLSAVAGRAQVDSWYFLLEGDGAGSDPRIGQDLWLATAQRQVLTRERLKEALVGRGQLFESAQAYRNAVDERLFKLGTRRYDALMDTLIQLRQPQLSKKPDEAGLSNALGESLPPLSNELLGDVAEALNQLEEDRTRLDETRRLEQAVVQFERRYRVYAGMLARRQARELRQAQTGFDNASEARNQAVA
;
A
#
# COMPACT_ATOMS: atom_id res chain seq x y z
N PRO A 1 14.87 46.60 -36.95
CA PRO A 1 15.61 45.44 -37.30
C PRO A 1 16.20 44.85 -36.02
N GLY A 2 15.52 43.98 -35.36
CA GLY A 2 15.94 43.30 -34.13
C GLY A 2 15.48 41.87 -34.19
N GLY A 3 16.33 40.99 -34.72
CA GLY A 3 16.11 39.56 -34.76
C GLY A 3 16.01 39.00 -33.35
N SER A 4 14.82 38.64 -32.94
CA SER A 4 14.58 37.80 -31.75
C SER A 4 15.09 36.40 -32.05
N GLY A 5 16.36 36.16 -31.70
CA GLY A 5 16.95 34.83 -31.71
C GLY A 5 16.21 33.95 -30.71
N TRP A 6 15.33 33.10 -31.20
CA TRP A 6 14.80 32.01 -30.45
C TRP A 6 15.96 31.10 -30.07
N ARG A 7 16.46 31.22 -28.81
CA ARG A 7 17.39 30.26 -28.24
C ARG A 7 16.69 28.90 -28.34
N ARG A 8 17.26 27.99 -29.14
CA ARG A 8 16.91 26.55 -28.99
C ARG A 8 17.23 26.18 -27.56
N VAL A 9 16.21 26.20 -26.72
CA VAL A 9 16.28 25.61 -25.37
C VAL A 9 16.70 24.16 -25.60
N ARG A 10 17.88 23.77 -25.15
CA ARG A 10 18.28 22.36 -25.12
C ARG A 10 17.18 21.67 -24.39
N ARG A 11 16.45 20.76 -25.07
CA ARG A 11 15.44 19.91 -24.39
C ARG A 11 16.17 19.21 -23.27
N PRO A 12 15.70 19.30 -22.02
CA PRO A 12 16.34 18.60 -20.93
C PRO A 12 16.36 17.11 -21.29
N GLN A 13 17.47 16.47 -20.99
CA GLN A 13 17.63 15.03 -21.22
C GLN A 13 16.53 14.30 -20.42
N LEU A 14 15.75 13.45 -21.08
CA LEU A 14 14.68 12.72 -20.42
C LEU A 14 15.22 11.87 -19.26
N PRO A 15 14.49 11.75 -18.15
CA PRO A 15 14.97 11.05 -16.95
C PRO A 15 15.22 9.58 -17.26
N GLN A 16 16.29 9.04 -16.66
CA GLN A 16 16.70 7.65 -16.78
C GLN A 16 16.35 6.89 -15.49
N PRO A 17 15.93 5.63 -15.59
CA PRO A 17 15.68 4.81 -14.41
C PRO A 17 17.00 4.42 -13.74
N GLN A 18 16.97 4.36 -12.41
CA GLN A 18 18.13 4.00 -11.59
C GLN A 18 17.94 2.65 -10.87
N ARG A 19 16.70 2.13 -10.83
CA ARG A 19 16.33 0.94 -10.04
C ARG A 19 15.93 -0.22 -10.96
N GLU A 20 16.12 -1.44 -10.50
CA GLU A 20 15.66 -2.65 -11.21
C GLU A 20 14.13 -2.79 -11.19
N ARG A 21 13.47 -2.26 -10.16
CA ARG A 21 12.01 -2.19 -10.10
C ARG A 21 11.47 -1.02 -10.91
N TRP A 22 10.24 -1.14 -11.40
CA TRP A 22 9.53 -0.02 -12.00
C TRP A 22 9.44 1.17 -11.04
N GLN A 23 9.85 2.32 -11.52
CA GLN A 23 9.74 3.60 -10.81
C GLN A 23 9.10 4.65 -11.72
N PRO A 24 8.20 5.50 -11.20
CA PRO A 24 7.67 6.60 -11.99
C PRO A 24 8.77 7.60 -12.32
N LEU A 25 8.81 8.06 -13.55
CA LEU A 25 9.79 9.02 -14.05
C LEU A 25 9.17 10.38 -14.35
N ARG A 26 8.04 10.40 -15.04
CA ARG A 26 7.29 11.60 -15.41
C ARG A 26 5.82 11.31 -15.49
N LEU A 27 5.02 12.32 -15.25
CA LEU A 27 3.60 12.31 -15.61
C LEU A 27 3.27 13.57 -16.42
N GLY A 28 2.24 13.52 -17.25
CA GLY A 28 1.84 14.65 -18.06
C GLY A 28 0.35 14.76 -18.21
N LEU A 29 -0.09 16.02 -18.33
CA LEU A 29 -1.46 16.41 -18.61
C LEU A 29 -1.45 17.28 -19.88
N VAL A 30 -2.28 16.92 -20.86
CA VAL A 30 -2.43 17.66 -22.11
C VAL A 30 -3.89 18.02 -22.28
N GLU A 31 -4.19 19.32 -22.41
CA GLU A 31 -5.55 19.85 -22.63
C GLU A 31 -6.59 19.31 -21.61
N LEU A 32 -6.17 19.15 -20.36
CA LEU A 32 -7.02 18.74 -19.24
C LEU A 32 -7.05 19.82 -18.17
N PHE A 33 -8.24 20.18 -17.70
CA PHE A 33 -8.45 21.28 -16.76
C PHE A 33 -7.80 22.57 -17.31
N HIS A 34 -7.01 23.27 -16.52
CA HIS A 34 -6.26 24.46 -16.96
C HIS A 34 -4.84 24.14 -17.44
N TYR A 35 -4.51 22.86 -17.64
CA TYR A 35 -3.21 22.43 -18.14
C TYR A 35 -3.26 22.33 -19.67
N ASP A 36 -2.46 23.11 -20.35
CA ASP A 36 -2.29 23.04 -21.81
C ASP A 36 -1.43 21.83 -22.19
N SER A 37 -0.20 21.80 -21.67
CA SER A 37 0.72 20.68 -21.83
C SER A 37 1.77 20.76 -20.71
N GLU A 38 1.49 20.13 -19.61
CA GLU A 38 2.35 20.17 -18.43
C GLU A 38 2.94 18.80 -18.15
N GLU A 39 4.25 18.78 -17.84
CA GLU A 39 4.96 17.59 -17.40
C GLU A 39 5.49 17.79 -15.99
N PHE A 40 5.31 16.77 -15.14
CA PHE A 40 5.81 16.72 -13.78
C PHE A 40 6.84 15.60 -13.68
N TRP A 41 8.03 15.93 -13.24
CA TRP A 41 9.15 15.01 -13.19
C TRP A 41 9.36 14.49 -11.78
N PHE A 42 9.46 13.16 -11.67
CA PHE A 42 9.78 12.50 -10.40
C PHE A 42 11.31 12.52 -10.20
N HIS A 43 11.70 12.76 -8.96
CA HIS A 43 13.08 12.62 -8.54
C HIS A 43 13.19 11.39 -7.65
N ASP A 44 13.91 10.37 -8.10
CA ASP A 44 14.02 9.06 -7.45
C ASP A 44 12.65 8.43 -7.07
N GLY A 45 11.66 8.57 -7.93
CA GLY A 45 10.30 8.07 -7.73
C GLY A 45 9.42 8.97 -6.85
N HIS A 46 9.89 10.13 -6.42
CA HIS A 46 9.15 11.08 -5.60
C HIS A 46 8.75 12.32 -6.39
N LEU A 47 7.53 12.80 -6.17
CA LEU A 47 7.00 14.05 -6.70
C LEU A 47 6.37 14.87 -5.59
N LEU A 48 6.87 16.08 -5.35
CA LEU A 48 6.31 17.03 -4.40
C LEU A 48 5.61 18.18 -5.13
N LEU A 49 4.28 18.22 -5.04
CA LEU A 49 3.48 19.32 -5.57
C LEU A 49 3.31 20.41 -4.50
N ARG A 50 3.93 21.57 -4.72
CA ARG A 50 3.83 22.74 -3.83
C ARG A 50 3.10 23.90 -4.53
N GLY A 51 2.38 24.69 -3.78
CA GLY A 51 1.66 25.86 -4.26
C GLY A 51 0.54 26.27 -3.32
N ASN A 52 -0.04 27.44 -3.54
CA ASN A 52 -1.16 27.97 -2.79
C ASN A 52 -2.45 27.17 -3.03
N ASN A 53 -3.47 27.42 -2.21
CA ASN A 53 -4.79 26.83 -2.46
C ASN A 53 -5.34 27.32 -3.81
N GLY A 54 -6.01 26.42 -4.54
CA GLY A 54 -6.54 26.75 -5.88
C GLY A 54 -5.55 26.57 -7.05
N THR A 55 -4.27 26.30 -6.84
CA THR A 55 -3.28 26.14 -7.92
C THR A 55 -3.35 24.81 -8.68
N GLY A 56 -4.36 23.98 -8.42
CA GLY A 56 -4.56 22.74 -9.17
C GLY A 56 -3.85 21.49 -8.63
N LYS A 57 -3.08 21.56 -7.54
CA LYS A 57 -2.35 20.38 -7.00
C LYS A 57 -3.19 19.11 -6.86
N SER A 58 -4.39 19.24 -6.26
CA SER A 58 -5.33 18.12 -6.11
C SER A 58 -5.85 17.63 -7.46
N LYS A 59 -5.95 18.51 -8.46
CA LYS A 59 -6.37 18.16 -9.82
C LYS A 59 -5.33 17.31 -10.54
N VAL A 60 -4.05 17.52 -10.33
CA VAL A 60 -3.01 16.64 -10.89
C VAL A 60 -3.25 15.20 -10.44
N LEU A 61 -3.45 14.97 -9.13
CA LEU A 61 -3.73 13.63 -8.58
C LEU A 61 -5.09 13.08 -9.04
N SER A 62 -6.11 13.94 -9.15
CA SER A 62 -7.46 13.55 -9.60
C SER A 62 -7.49 13.12 -11.06
N LEU A 63 -6.71 13.77 -11.90
CA LEU A 63 -6.65 13.52 -13.34
C LEU A 63 -5.56 12.50 -13.73
N THR A 64 -4.89 11.89 -12.77
CA THR A 64 -3.86 10.87 -13.01
C THR A 64 -4.25 9.52 -12.40
N LEU A 65 -4.22 9.36 -11.09
CA LEU A 65 -4.40 8.05 -10.45
C LEU A 65 -5.68 7.30 -10.87
N PRO A 66 -6.89 7.88 -10.76
CA PRO A 66 -8.11 7.16 -11.14
C PRO A 66 -8.20 6.86 -12.63
N LEU A 67 -7.68 7.74 -13.48
CA LEU A 67 -7.74 7.58 -14.93
C LEU A 67 -6.72 6.55 -15.43
N LEU A 68 -5.48 6.61 -14.92
CA LEU A 68 -4.35 5.84 -15.44
C LEU A 68 -4.26 4.42 -14.85
N PHE A 69 -4.71 4.23 -13.63
CA PHE A 69 -4.64 2.92 -12.99
C PHE A 69 -6.01 2.25 -12.85
N ASP A 70 -7.03 2.99 -12.45
CA ASP A 70 -8.38 2.45 -12.28
C ASP A 70 -9.24 2.54 -13.56
N ALA A 71 -8.78 3.27 -14.58
CA ALA A 71 -9.54 3.55 -15.81
C ALA A 71 -10.95 4.06 -15.54
N SER A 72 -11.15 4.77 -14.44
CA SER A 72 -12.46 5.20 -13.93
C SER A 72 -12.64 6.70 -14.05
N MET A 73 -13.79 7.09 -14.63
CA MET A 73 -14.24 8.48 -14.72
C MET A 73 -15.38 8.79 -13.73
N ARG A 74 -15.68 7.89 -12.80
CA ARG A 74 -16.76 8.09 -11.82
C ARG A 74 -16.44 9.31 -10.95
N PRO A 75 -17.40 10.24 -10.72
CA PRO A 75 -17.16 11.43 -9.89
C PRO A 75 -16.59 11.10 -8.50
N SER A 76 -17.08 10.04 -7.84
CA SER A 76 -16.59 9.58 -6.55
C SER A 76 -15.13 9.12 -6.56
N ARG A 77 -14.60 8.70 -7.70
CA ARG A 77 -13.21 8.30 -7.89
C ARG A 77 -12.32 9.48 -8.27
N ILE A 78 -12.83 10.40 -9.07
CA ILE A 78 -12.09 11.58 -9.55
C ILE A 78 -12.02 12.65 -8.45
N GLU A 79 -13.14 12.99 -7.84
CA GLU A 79 -13.26 14.05 -6.82
C GLU A 79 -14.16 13.59 -5.67
N PRO A 80 -13.65 12.73 -4.78
CA PRO A 80 -14.46 12.17 -3.70
C PRO A 80 -15.01 13.22 -2.73
N ASP A 81 -14.31 14.35 -2.57
CA ASP A 81 -14.71 15.48 -1.72
C ASP A 81 -15.38 16.61 -2.51
N GLY A 82 -15.55 16.43 -3.81
CA GLY A 82 -16.08 17.43 -4.72
C GLY A 82 -17.59 17.35 -4.88
N ASP A 83 -18.13 18.36 -5.56
CA ASP A 83 -19.51 18.38 -6.01
C ASP A 83 -19.76 17.18 -6.94
N SER A 84 -20.64 16.28 -6.53
CA SER A 84 -21.04 15.11 -7.32
C SER A 84 -21.66 15.46 -8.69
N GLY A 85 -22.07 16.72 -8.87
CA GLY A 85 -22.52 17.29 -10.14
C GLY A 85 -21.37 17.56 -11.12
N LYS A 86 -20.12 17.67 -10.67
CA LYS A 86 -18.97 17.92 -11.54
C LYS A 86 -18.50 16.65 -12.21
N LYS A 87 -19.13 16.34 -13.34
CA LYS A 87 -18.75 15.21 -14.19
C LYS A 87 -17.38 15.45 -14.83
N MET A 88 -16.73 14.38 -15.31
CA MET A 88 -15.44 14.45 -16.01
C MET A 88 -15.45 15.45 -17.18
N ALA A 89 -16.59 15.60 -17.87
CA ALA A 89 -16.77 16.58 -18.93
C ALA A 89 -16.42 18.03 -18.50
N TRP A 90 -16.65 18.39 -17.24
CA TRP A 90 -16.28 19.71 -16.73
C TRP A 90 -14.76 19.91 -16.70
N ASN A 91 -13.97 18.90 -16.36
CA ASN A 91 -12.52 18.97 -16.37
C ASN A 91 -11.92 19.10 -17.77
N LEU A 92 -12.68 18.75 -18.81
CA LEU A 92 -12.30 18.97 -20.20
C LEU A 92 -12.81 20.33 -20.72
N LEU A 93 -14.10 20.58 -20.59
CA LEU A 93 -14.74 21.71 -21.26
C LEU A 93 -14.66 23.03 -20.50
N LEU A 94 -14.46 23.01 -19.18
CA LEU A 94 -14.38 24.18 -18.29
C LEU A 94 -15.56 25.16 -18.45
N GLY A 95 -16.67 24.72 -19.06
CA GLY A 95 -17.84 25.56 -19.37
C GLY A 95 -17.65 26.51 -20.56
N SER A 96 -16.46 26.52 -21.20
CA SER A 96 -16.14 27.48 -22.29
C SER A 96 -15.79 26.81 -23.61
N TYR A 97 -15.38 25.57 -23.62
CA TYR A 97 -15.00 24.87 -24.86
C TYR A 97 -16.18 24.08 -25.43
N PRO A 98 -16.51 24.25 -26.73
CA PRO A 98 -17.60 23.48 -27.38
C PRO A 98 -17.19 21.98 -27.54
N ARG A 99 -15.91 21.73 -27.72
CA ARG A 99 -15.30 20.39 -27.80
C ARG A 99 -13.85 20.46 -27.37
N ARG A 100 -13.42 19.46 -26.62
CA ARG A 100 -11.98 19.36 -26.25
C ARG A 100 -11.57 17.91 -26.16
N VAL A 101 -10.34 17.63 -26.60
CA VAL A 101 -9.64 16.36 -26.44
C VAL A 101 -8.46 16.60 -25.51
N GLY A 102 -8.25 15.71 -24.55
CA GLY A 102 -7.15 15.83 -23.62
C GLY A 102 -6.56 14.49 -23.26
N TYR A 103 -5.34 14.50 -22.72
CA TYR A 103 -4.61 13.30 -22.33
C TYR A 103 -4.06 13.41 -20.91
N SER A 104 -4.10 12.30 -20.20
CA SER A 104 -3.30 12.06 -19.01
C SER A 104 -2.39 10.87 -19.27
N TRP A 105 -1.12 10.95 -18.83
CA TRP A 105 -0.18 9.86 -19.01
C TRP A 105 0.87 9.84 -17.90
N ILE A 106 1.45 8.66 -17.64
CA ILE A 106 2.56 8.47 -16.71
C ILE A 106 3.58 7.51 -17.31
N GLU A 107 4.85 7.87 -17.26
CA GLU A 107 5.96 7.06 -17.71
C GLU A 107 6.67 6.43 -16.52
N PHE A 108 6.85 5.11 -16.60
CA PHE A 108 7.68 4.32 -15.70
C PHE A 108 8.98 3.91 -16.39
N GLY A 109 10.00 3.72 -15.58
CA GLY A 109 11.25 3.13 -16.04
C GLY A 109 11.82 2.15 -15.04
N ARG A 110 12.57 1.18 -15.55
CA ARG A 110 13.38 0.26 -14.75
C ARG A 110 14.71 0.00 -15.44
N ARG A 111 15.70 -0.38 -14.66
CA ARG A 111 17.00 -0.81 -15.20
C ARG A 111 17.08 -2.32 -15.14
N GLU A 112 17.37 -2.96 -16.26
CA GLU A 112 17.59 -4.39 -16.29
C GLU A 112 18.99 -4.76 -15.78
N ARG A 113 19.22 -6.01 -15.42
CA ARG A 113 20.51 -6.47 -14.90
C ARG A 113 21.67 -6.29 -15.86
N ASP A 114 21.40 -6.27 -17.15
CA ASP A 114 22.39 -5.99 -18.20
C ASP A 114 22.69 -4.46 -18.37
N GLY A 115 22.05 -3.62 -17.54
CA GLY A 115 22.22 -2.19 -17.55
C GLY A 115 21.30 -1.44 -18.52
N ARG A 116 20.51 -2.13 -19.35
CA ARG A 116 19.55 -1.50 -20.27
C ARG A 116 18.41 -0.84 -19.50
N ALA A 117 18.00 0.33 -19.97
CA ALA A 117 16.82 1.01 -19.44
C ALA A 117 15.58 0.56 -20.22
N ARG A 118 14.53 0.17 -19.50
CA ARG A 118 13.22 -0.14 -20.07
C ARG A 118 12.22 0.91 -19.64
N TYR A 119 11.30 1.23 -20.53
CA TYR A 119 10.27 2.24 -20.32
C TYR A 119 8.89 1.68 -20.63
N LEU A 120 7.91 2.12 -19.85
CA LEU A 120 6.49 1.81 -20.03
C LEU A 120 5.69 3.08 -19.78
N THR A 121 4.89 3.53 -20.74
CA THR A 121 3.98 4.66 -20.54
C THR A 121 2.54 4.17 -20.53
N LEU A 122 1.82 4.53 -19.49
CA LEU A 122 0.37 4.39 -19.37
C LEU A 122 -0.27 5.69 -19.82
N GLY A 123 -1.35 5.62 -20.60
CA GLY A 123 -2.04 6.81 -21.02
C GLY A 123 -3.55 6.64 -21.21
N VAL A 124 -4.28 7.73 -21.02
CA VAL A 124 -5.71 7.84 -21.30
C VAL A 124 -5.95 9.07 -22.14
N GLY A 125 -6.71 8.92 -23.21
CA GLY A 125 -7.24 10.01 -24.01
C GLY A 125 -8.73 10.16 -23.72
N LEU A 126 -9.19 11.39 -23.64
CA LEU A 126 -10.55 11.78 -23.31
C LEU A 126 -11.08 12.78 -24.33
N SER A 127 -12.34 12.66 -24.72
CA SER A 127 -13.00 13.64 -25.58
C SER A 127 -14.37 13.99 -25.03
N ALA A 128 -14.66 15.27 -24.93
CA ALA A 128 -15.97 15.78 -24.53
C ALA A 128 -16.50 16.80 -25.54
N VAL A 129 -17.83 16.83 -25.66
CA VAL A 129 -18.56 17.79 -26.48
C VAL A 129 -19.62 18.46 -25.61
N ALA A 130 -19.73 19.77 -25.69
CA ALA A 130 -20.74 20.54 -24.95
C ALA A 130 -22.15 20.03 -25.28
N GLY A 131 -23.01 19.96 -24.27
CA GLY A 131 -24.38 19.41 -24.40
C GLY A 131 -24.46 17.87 -24.36
N ARG A 132 -23.33 17.13 -24.41
CA ARG A 132 -23.34 15.68 -24.23
C ARG A 132 -22.89 15.34 -22.79
N ALA A 133 -23.64 14.46 -22.14
CA ALA A 133 -23.31 14.02 -20.78
C ALA A 133 -22.12 13.03 -20.73
N GLN A 134 -21.88 12.33 -21.82
CA GLN A 134 -20.88 11.26 -21.93
C GLN A 134 -19.56 11.83 -22.42
N VAL A 135 -18.47 11.36 -21.81
CA VAL A 135 -17.09 11.58 -22.23
C VAL A 135 -16.61 10.31 -22.88
N ASP A 136 -16.12 10.42 -24.10
CA ASP A 136 -15.48 9.31 -24.79
C ASP A 136 -14.07 9.12 -24.21
N SER A 137 -13.68 7.88 -24.00
CA SER A 137 -12.35 7.51 -23.47
C SER A 137 -11.71 6.39 -24.27
N TRP A 138 -10.42 6.45 -24.37
CA TRP A 138 -9.57 5.37 -24.90
C TRP A 138 -8.28 5.33 -24.11
N TYR A 139 -7.68 4.16 -24.03
CA TYR A 139 -6.52 3.93 -23.21
C TYR A 139 -5.37 3.43 -24.08
N PHE A 140 -4.12 3.68 -23.69
CA PHE A 140 -2.98 3.19 -24.43
C PHE A 140 -1.81 2.84 -23.51
N LEU A 141 -1.02 1.90 -23.97
CA LEU A 141 0.30 1.59 -23.44
C LEU A 141 1.33 1.89 -24.52
N LEU A 142 2.40 2.55 -24.14
CA LEU A 142 3.57 2.75 -24.98
C LEU A 142 4.67 1.86 -24.42
N GLU A 143 5.07 0.89 -25.19
CA GLU A 143 6.02 -0.16 -24.81
C GLU A 143 6.68 -0.70 -26.07
N GLY A 144 8.00 -0.89 -26.03
CA GLY A 144 8.73 -1.50 -27.13
C GLY A 144 8.59 -3.02 -27.14
N ASP A 145 8.97 -3.61 -28.26
CA ASP A 145 9.02 -5.05 -28.49
C ASP A 145 10.17 -5.78 -27.76
N GLY A 146 11.01 -5.02 -27.04
CA GLY A 146 12.17 -5.55 -26.33
C GLY A 146 13.44 -5.69 -27.17
N ALA A 147 13.36 -5.53 -28.49
CA ALA A 147 14.51 -5.65 -29.38
C ALA A 147 15.32 -4.34 -29.50
N GLY A 148 14.65 -3.20 -29.23
CA GLY A 148 15.23 -1.86 -29.30
C GLY A 148 15.04 -1.03 -28.03
N SER A 149 15.18 0.30 -28.16
CA SER A 149 14.80 1.24 -27.10
C SER A 149 13.29 1.38 -27.05
N ASP A 150 12.72 1.33 -25.85
CA ASP A 150 11.29 1.54 -25.68
C ASP A 150 10.90 2.98 -26.09
N PRO A 151 9.76 3.18 -26.76
CA PRO A 151 9.32 4.48 -27.21
C PRO A 151 8.86 5.36 -26.04
N ARG A 152 9.12 6.66 -26.15
CA ARG A 152 8.84 7.64 -25.08
C ARG A 152 8.06 8.84 -25.61
N ILE A 153 7.15 9.38 -24.78
CA ILE A 153 6.45 10.63 -25.08
C ILE A 153 7.47 11.79 -25.07
N GLY A 154 7.37 12.66 -26.09
CA GLY A 154 8.26 13.80 -26.30
C GLY A 154 9.59 13.47 -27.01
N GLN A 155 9.82 12.18 -27.31
CA GLN A 155 10.95 11.71 -28.11
C GLN A 155 10.47 10.96 -29.35
N ASP A 156 9.65 9.93 -29.17
CA ASP A 156 9.18 9.02 -30.22
C ASP A 156 7.70 9.21 -30.57
N LEU A 157 6.93 9.73 -29.61
CA LEU A 157 5.50 10.03 -29.75
C LEU A 157 5.20 11.40 -29.15
N TRP A 158 4.42 12.21 -29.87
CA TRP A 158 3.87 13.48 -29.38
C TRP A 158 2.35 13.42 -29.39
N LEU A 159 1.73 13.76 -28.25
CA LEU A 159 0.26 13.78 -28.10
C LEU A 159 -0.39 15.02 -28.70
N ALA A 160 0.42 16.00 -29.09
CA ALA A 160 -0.01 17.19 -29.83
C ALA A 160 0.95 17.50 -30.97
N THR A 161 0.42 18.08 -32.05
CA THR A 161 1.21 18.54 -33.20
C THR A 161 2.00 19.81 -32.87
N ALA A 162 2.92 20.20 -33.76
CA ALA A 162 3.67 21.47 -33.65
C ALA A 162 2.73 22.71 -33.59
N GLN A 163 1.54 22.60 -34.16
CA GLN A 163 0.49 23.62 -34.13
C GLN A 163 -0.39 23.54 -32.87
N ARG A 164 0.02 22.76 -31.85
CA ARG A 164 -0.71 22.52 -30.59
C ARG A 164 -2.07 21.84 -30.77
N GLN A 165 -2.27 21.17 -31.90
CA GLN A 165 -3.48 20.34 -32.07
C GLN A 165 -3.26 18.98 -31.41
N VAL A 166 -4.12 18.66 -30.46
CA VAL A 166 -4.09 17.37 -29.76
C VAL A 166 -4.50 16.25 -30.70
N LEU A 167 -3.82 15.11 -30.62
CA LEU A 167 -4.16 13.96 -31.47
C LEU A 167 -5.56 13.46 -31.16
N THR A 168 -6.31 13.14 -32.21
CA THR A 168 -7.56 12.37 -32.07
C THR A 168 -7.23 10.91 -31.82
N ARG A 169 -8.24 10.13 -31.39
CA ARG A 169 -8.11 8.69 -31.18
C ARG A 169 -7.53 7.97 -32.41
N GLU A 170 -8.03 8.30 -33.60
CA GLU A 170 -7.61 7.70 -34.87
C GLU A 170 -6.14 7.98 -35.16
N ARG A 171 -5.72 9.24 -35.03
CA ARG A 171 -4.33 9.64 -35.21
C ARG A 171 -3.39 9.03 -34.17
N LEU A 172 -3.85 8.89 -32.93
CA LEU A 172 -3.08 8.18 -31.91
C LEU A 172 -2.92 6.70 -32.26
N LYS A 173 -3.99 6.05 -32.75
CA LYS A 173 -3.94 4.64 -33.17
C LYS A 173 -2.89 4.44 -34.27
N GLU A 174 -2.84 5.33 -35.25
CA GLU A 174 -1.80 5.29 -36.30
C GLU A 174 -0.39 5.51 -35.73
N ALA A 175 -0.24 6.47 -34.82
CA ALA A 175 1.05 6.79 -34.19
C ALA A 175 1.58 5.69 -33.26
N LEU A 176 0.72 4.83 -32.73
CA LEU A 176 1.07 3.70 -31.85
C LEU A 176 1.53 2.44 -32.62
N VAL A 177 1.38 2.38 -33.93
CA VAL A 177 1.82 1.22 -34.72
C VAL A 177 3.31 0.97 -34.50
N GLY A 178 3.64 -0.25 -34.05
CA GLY A 178 5.02 -0.65 -33.71
C GLY A 178 5.62 0.02 -32.47
N ARG A 179 4.82 0.77 -31.69
CA ARG A 179 5.29 1.50 -30.50
C ARG A 179 4.46 1.23 -29.25
N GLY A 180 3.31 0.59 -29.40
CA GLY A 180 2.42 0.37 -28.27
C GLY A 180 1.07 -0.17 -28.69
N GLN A 181 0.14 -0.16 -27.76
CA GLN A 181 -1.19 -0.74 -27.92
C GLN A 181 -2.27 0.24 -27.48
N LEU A 182 -3.36 0.32 -28.27
CA LEU A 182 -4.59 1.06 -27.94
C LEU A 182 -5.64 0.09 -27.41
N PHE A 183 -6.33 0.48 -26.34
CA PHE A 183 -7.42 -0.26 -25.71
C PHE A 183 -8.70 0.57 -25.75
N GLU A 184 -9.80 -0.07 -26.10
CA GLU A 184 -11.14 0.53 -26.07
C GLU A 184 -11.89 0.18 -24.78
N SER A 185 -11.53 -0.95 -24.17
CA SER A 185 -12.11 -1.44 -22.93
C SER A 185 -11.25 -1.05 -21.73
N ALA A 186 -11.84 -0.39 -20.75
CA ALA A 186 -11.22 -0.09 -19.46
C ALA A 186 -10.71 -1.37 -18.76
N GLN A 187 -11.47 -2.46 -18.82
CA GLN A 187 -11.08 -3.72 -18.19
C GLN A 187 -9.86 -4.36 -18.87
N ALA A 188 -9.82 -4.36 -20.21
CA ALA A 188 -8.67 -4.88 -20.94
C ALA A 188 -7.40 -4.07 -20.64
N TYR A 189 -7.53 -2.76 -20.55
CA TYR A 189 -6.44 -1.87 -20.17
C TYR A 189 -5.95 -2.13 -18.73
N ARG A 190 -6.88 -2.23 -17.75
CA ARG A 190 -6.54 -2.52 -16.35
C ARG A 190 -5.78 -3.83 -16.21
N ASN A 191 -6.24 -4.89 -16.90
CA ASN A 191 -5.56 -6.18 -16.92
C ASN A 191 -4.14 -6.05 -17.48
N ALA A 192 -3.99 -5.28 -18.57
CA ALA A 192 -2.69 -5.05 -19.19
C ALA A 192 -1.74 -4.24 -18.28
N VAL A 193 -2.26 -3.28 -17.52
CA VAL A 193 -1.49 -2.51 -16.52
C VAL A 193 -1.05 -3.42 -15.36
N ASP A 194 -1.97 -4.23 -14.83
CA ASP A 194 -1.64 -5.17 -13.75
C ASP A 194 -0.57 -6.17 -14.18
N GLU A 195 -0.70 -6.75 -15.36
CA GLU A 195 0.26 -7.74 -15.88
C GLU A 195 1.68 -7.18 -16.00
N ARG A 196 1.82 -5.89 -16.36
CA ARG A 196 3.12 -5.27 -16.59
C ARG A 196 3.76 -4.68 -15.34
N LEU A 197 2.97 -4.06 -14.46
CA LEU A 197 3.50 -3.33 -13.31
C LEU A 197 3.39 -4.09 -11.98
N PHE A 198 2.26 -4.77 -11.72
CA PHE A 198 1.93 -5.26 -10.39
C PHE A 198 1.85 -6.78 -10.28
N LYS A 199 1.29 -7.45 -11.29
CA LYS A 199 1.09 -8.91 -11.33
C LYS A 199 0.29 -9.46 -10.13
N LEU A 200 -0.73 -8.70 -9.70
CA LEU A 200 -1.54 -9.02 -8.51
C LEU A 200 -2.77 -9.86 -8.81
N GLY A 201 -3.26 -9.81 -10.06
CA GLY A 201 -4.56 -10.35 -10.45
C GLY A 201 -5.71 -9.43 -10.02
N THR A 202 -6.88 -9.61 -10.65
CA THR A 202 -8.00 -8.65 -10.59
C THR A 202 -8.38 -8.24 -9.17
N ARG A 203 -8.58 -9.21 -8.26
CA ARG A 203 -9.07 -8.94 -6.90
C ARG A 203 -8.12 -8.05 -6.10
N ARG A 204 -6.82 -8.35 -6.14
CA ARG A 204 -5.80 -7.59 -5.40
C ARG A 204 -5.52 -6.24 -6.06
N TYR A 205 -5.57 -6.22 -7.38
CA TYR A 205 -5.46 -4.98 -8.13
C TYR A 205 -6.59 -4.01 -7.76
N ASP A 206 -7.84 -4.50 -7.65
CA ASP A 206 -8.97 -3.69 -7.20
C ASP A 206 -8.75 -3.14 -5.79
N ALA A 207 -8.32 -3.98 -4.85
CA ALA A 207 -8.02 -3.56 -3.48
C ALA A 207 -6.90 -2.49 -3.43
N LEU A 208 -5.83 -2.66 -4.24
CA LEU A 208 -4.78 -1.66 -4.38
C LEU A 208 -5.32 -0.32 -4.91
N MET A 209 -6.19 -0.35 -5.93
CA MET A 209 -6.79 0.86 -6.48
C MET A 209 -7.67 1.56 -5.44
N ASP A 210 -8.49 0.83 -4.72
CA ASP A 210 -9.31 1.38 -3.63
C ASP A 210 -8.44 2.04 -2.56
N THR A 211 -7.36 1.40 -2.17
CA THR A 211 -6.40 1.95 -1.21
C THR A 211 -5.75 3.24 -1.72
N LEU A 212 -5.24 3.26 -2.95
CA LEU A 212 -4.62 4.45 -3.54
C LEU A 212 -5.59 5.64 -3.65
N ILE A 213 -6.85 5.37 -3.96
CA ILE A 213 -7.89 6.39 -4.03
C ILE A 213 -8.23 6.92 -2.63
N GLN A 214 -8.31 6.04 -1.62
CA GLN A 214 -8.52 6.44 -0.23
C GLN A 214 -7.37 7.28 0.30
N LEU A 215 -6.12 6.87 0.09
CA LEU A 215 -4.92 7.61 0.54
C LEU A 215 -4.84 9.02 -0.04
N ARG A 216 -5.47 9.27 -1.18
CA ARG A 216 -5.53 10.59 -1.80
C ARG A 216 -6.50 11.55 -1.09
N GLN A 217 -7.45 11.05 -0.28
CA GLN A 217 -8.47 11.87 0.36
C GLN A 217 -7.87 12.68 1.52
N PRO A 218 -8.06 14.02 1.53
CA PRO A 218 -7.56 14.88 2.62
C PRO A 218 -8.18 14.57 3.98
N GLN A 219 -9.32 13.87 4.00
CA GLN A 219 -10.05 13.55 5.23
C GLN A 219 -9.43 12.39 6.03
N LEU A 220 -8.57 11.58 5.44
CA LEU A 220 -7.83 10.53 6.16
C LEU A 220 -7.01 11.09 7.33
N SER A 221 -6.54 12.34 7.22
CA SER A 221 -5.85 13.00 8.32
C SER A 221 -6.77 13.40 9.48
N LYS A 222 -8.11 13.48 9.25
CA LYS A 222 -9.10 13.90 10.25
C LYS A 222 -9.78 12.74 10.97
N LYS A 223 -10.01 11.61 10.27
CA LYS A 223 -10.55 10.36 10.83
C LYS A 223 -9.98 9.18 10.04
N PRO A 224 -8.78 8.68 10.39
CA PRO A 224 -8.22 7.52 9.72
C PRO A 224 -9.08 6.29 10.04
N ASP A 225 -9.57 5.61 9.01
CA ASP A 225 -10.08 4.25 9.14
C ASP A 225 -8.89 3.28 9.13
N GLU A 226 -8.27 3.11 10.29
CA GLU A 226 -7.08 2.27 10.45
C GLU A 226 -7.37 0.82 10.09
N ALA A 227 -8.56 0.32 10.40
CA ALA A 227 -8.95 -1.06 10.11
C ALA A 227 -9.15 -1.27 8.60
N GLY A 228 -9.87 -0.36 7.93
CA GLY A 228 -10.07 -0.42 6.49
C GLY A 228 -8.75 -0.28 5.71
N LEU A 229 -7.88 0.61 6.14
CA LEU A 229 -6.57 0.80 5.52
C LEU A 229 -5.66 -0.43 5.72
N SER A 230 -5.63 -0.99 6.94
CA SER A 230 -4.86 -2.19 7.26
C SER A 230 -5.32 -3.40 6.45
N ASN A 231 -6.63 -3.61 6.33
CA ASN A 231 -7.20 -4.69 5.53
C ASN A 231 -6.87 -4.53 4.04
N ALA A 232 -7.05 -3.33 3.49
CA ALA A 232 -6.77 -3.05 2.09
C ALA A 232 -5.27 -3.21 1.76
N LEU A 233 -4.38 -2.77 2.64
CA LEU A 233 -2.93 -2.99 2.52
C LEU A 233 -2.59 -4.48 2.65
N GLY A 234 -3.18 -5.20 3.60
CA GLY A 234 -3.00 -6.64 3.77
C GLY A 234 -3.43 -7.44 2.53
N GLU A 235 -4.57 -7.08 1.92
CA GLU A 235 -5.05 -7.73 0.69
C GLU A 235 -4.21 -7.40 -0.55
N SER A 236 -3.56 -6.23 -0.59
CA SER A 236 -2.71 -5.81 -1.71
C SER A 236 -1.29 -6.36 -1.66
N LEU A 237 -0.83 -6.84 -0.50
CA LEU A 237 0.49 -7.45 -0.38
C LEU A 237 0.52 -8.82 -1.06
N PRO A 238 1.66 -9.21 -1.68
CA PRO A 238 1.82 -10.56 -2.20
C PRO A 238 1.66 -11.57 -1.05
N PRO A 239 1.07 -12.76 -1.32
CA PRO A 239 0.97 -13.79 -0.29
C PRO A 239 2.36 -14.18 0.19
N LEU A 240 2.48 -14.43 1.49
CA LEU A 240 3.68 -15.03 2.04
C LEU A 240 3.93 -16.38 1.34
N SER A 241 5.19 -16.73 1.13
CA SER A 241 5.52 -18.03 0.57
C SER A 241 4.99 -19.16 1.48
N ASN A 242 4.57 -20.28 0.90
CA ASN A 242 4.11 -21.43 1.68
C ASN A 242 5.18 -21.95 2.64
N GLU A 243 6.45 -21.81 2.28
CA GLU A 243 7.60 -22.15 3.14
C GLU A 243 7.63 -21.26 4.39
N LEU A 244 7.54 -19.94 4.22
CA LEU A 244 7.50 -19.01 5.36
C LEU A 244 6.26 -19.21 6.24
N LEU A 245 5.11 -19.53 5.63
CA LEU A 245 3.88 -19.86 6.38
C LEU A 245 4.06 -21.16 7.18
N GLY A 246 4.75 -22.16 6.62
CA GLY A 246 5.13 -23.40 7.31
C GLY A 246 6.02 -23.12 8.53
N ASP A 247 7.09 -22.37 8.34
CA ASP A 247 8.03 -22.01 9.42
C ASP A 247 7.34 -21.25 10.57
N VAL A 248 6.46 -20.29 10.23
CA VAL A 248 5.68 -19.54 11.24
C VAL A 248 4.69 -20.45 11.96
N ALA A 249 4.00 -21.35 11.24
CA ALA A 249 3.06 -22.30 11.85
C ALA A 249 3.78 -23.27 12.80
N GLU A 250 4.95 -23.78 12.41
CA GLU A 250 5.78 -24.65 13.27
C GLU A 250 6.26 -23.90 14.53
N ALA A 251 6.74 -22.65 14.37
CA ALA A 251 7.14 -21.83 15.51
C ALA A 251 5.98 -21.54 16.48
N LEU A 252 4.78 -21.29 15.97
CA LEU A 252 3.59 -21.07 16.79
C LEU A 252 3.16 -22.36 17.53
N ASN A 253 3.22 -23.52 16.88
CA ASN A 253 2.91 -24.80 17.51
C ASN A 253 3.92 -25.08 18.64
N GLN A 254 5.20 -24.84 18.42
CA GLN A 254 6.23 -25.03 19.42
C GLN A 254 6.03 -24.11 20.64
N LEU A 255 5.63 -22.87 20.40
CA LEU A 255 5.30 -21.90 21.44
C LEU A 255 4.09 -22.35 22.30
N GLU A 256 3.07 -22.94 21.67
CA GLU A 256 1.91 -23.48 22.38
C GLU A 256 2.25 -24.73 23.20
N GLU A 257 3.11 -25.63 22.69
CA GLU A 257 3.63 -26.76 23.44
C GLU A 257 4.45 -26.30 24.67
N ASP A 258 5.35 -25.34 24.49
CA ASP A 258 6.16 -24.80 25.58
C ASP A 258 5.31 -24.11 26.64
N ARG A 259 4.27 -23.40 26.22
CA ARG A 259 3.30 -22.78 27.12
C ARG A 259 2.55 -23.85 27.94
N THR A 260 2.11 -24.90 27.28
CA THR A 260 1.43 -26.03 27.96
C THR A 260 2.35 -26.68 28.99
N ARG A 261 3.59 -26.97 28.63
CA ARG A 261 4.61 -27.52 29.57
C ARG A 261 4.87 -26.58 30.76
N LEU A 262 4.94 -25.28 30.51
CA LEU A 262 5.11 -24.30 31.56
C LEU A 262 3.93 -24.30 32.54
N ASP A 263 2.70 -24.36 32.03
CA ASP A 263 1.50 -24.40 32.86
C ASP A 263 1.40 -25.71 33.68
N GLU A 264 1.79 -26.83 33.09
CA GLU A 264 1.88 -28.13 33.83
C GLU A 264 2.93 -28.07 34.94
N THR A 265 4.11 -27.52 34.63
CA THR A 265 5.20 -27.36 35.60
C THR A 265 4.80 -26.44 36.76
N ARG A 266 4.11 -25.35 36.48
CA ARG A 266 3.56 -24.44 37.51
C ARG A 266 2.52 -25.11 38.39
N ARG A 267 1.64 -25.93 37.82
CA ARG A 267 0.66 -26.71 38.60
C ARG A 267 1.34 -27.73 39.53
N LEU A 268 2.40 -28.38 39.02
CA LEU A 268 3.18 -29.31 39.80
C LEU A 268 3.92 -28.61 40.98
N GLU A 269 4.56 -27.45 40.68
CA GLU A 269 5.16 -26.62 41.71
C GLU A 269 4.19 -26.19 42.79
N GLN A 270 3.02 -25.72 42.40
CA GLN A 270 1.95 -25.33 43.35
C GLN A 270 1.49 -26.53 44.20
N ALA A 271 1.36 -27.71 43.61
CA ALA A 271 1.01 -28.92 44.34
C ALA A 271 2.07 -29.32 45.35
N VAL A 272 3.35 -29.24 44.97
CA VAL A 272 4.50 -29.53 45.87
C VAL A 272 4.54 -28.54 47.02
N VAL A 273 4.37 -27.26 46.76
CA VAL A 273 4.35 -26.20 47.80
C VAL A 273 3.18 -26.43 48.79
N GLN A 274 2.00 -26.80 48.29
CA GLN A 274 0.83 -27.10 49.15
C GLN A 274 1.08 -28.35 49.98
N PHE A 275 1.69 -29.39 49.37
CA PHE A 275 2.05 -30.60 50.09
C PHE A 275 3.05 -30.31 51.21
N GLU A 276 4.12 -29.55 50.91
CA GLU A 276 5.13 -29.16 51.91
C GLU A 276 4.50 -28.41 53.09
N ARG A 277 3.62 -27.46 52.86
CA ARG A 277 2.92 -26.71 53.90
C ARG A 277 2.11 -27.66 54.79
N ARG A 278 1.34 -28.58 54.23
CA ARG A 278 0.55 -29.57 54.99
C ARG A 278 1.43 -30.53 55.74
N TYR A 279 2.51 -30.98 55.10
CA TYR A 279 3.45 -31.89 55.73
C TYR A 279 4.16 -31.23 56.92
N ARG A 280 4.59 -29.98 56.84
CA ARG A 280 5.19 -29.21 57.97
C ARG A 280 4.22 -29.13 59.16
N VAL A 281 2.94 -28.88 58.92
CA VAL A 281 1.90 -28.86 59.96
C VAL A 281 1.78 -30.25 60.60
N TYR A 282 1.66 -31.31 59.81
CA TYR A 282 1.59 -32.67 60.27
C TYR A 282 2.82 -33.08 61.08
N ALA A 283 4.01 -32.86 60.56
CA ALA A 283 5.27 -33.15 61.24
C ALA A 283 5.40 -32.39 62.58
N GLY A 284 4.95 -31.12 62.57
CA GLY A 284 4.92 -30.33 63.83
C GLY A 284 3.91 -30.87 64.88
N MET A 285 2.77 -31.38 64.45
CA MET A 285 1.79 -32.02 65.33
C MET A 285 2.36 -33.34 65.93
N LEU A 286 3.02 -34.14 65.09
CA LEU A 286 3.65 -35.42 65.50
C LEU A 286 4.74 -35.16 66.52
N ALA A 287 5.62 -34.23 66.25
CA ALA A 287 6.70 -33.82 67.17
C ALA A 287 6.17 -33.30 68.52
N ARG A 288 5.09 -32.51 68.50
CA ARG A 288 4.39 -32.03 69.74
C ARG A 288 3.77 -33.17 70.51
N ARG A 289 3.16 -34.16 69.83
CA ARG A 289 2.61 -35.34 70.48
C ARG A 289 3.67 -36.15 71.19
N GLN A 290 4.76 -36.47 70.52
CA GLN A 290 5.91 -37.16 71.11
C GLN A 290 6.51 -36.39 72.30
N ALA A 291 6.70 -35.07 72.13
CA ALA A 291 7.22 -34.21 73.20
C ALA A 291 6.24 -34.16 74.41
N ARG A 292 4.93 -34.25 74.18
CA ARG A 292 3.93 -34.33 75.28
C ARG A 292 4.01 -35.62 76.07
N GLU A 293 4.15 -36.74 75.36
CA GLU A 293 4.30 -38.04 75.98
C GLU A 293 5.54 -38.08 76.85
N LEU A 294 6.68 -37.59 76.33
CA LEU A 294 7.93 -37.49 77.08
C LEU A 294 7.77 -36.61 78.35
N ARG A 295 7.15 -35.43 78.16
CA ARG A 295 6.91 -34.49 79.30
C ARG A 295 5.98 -35.07 80.34
N GLN A 296 4.94 -35.81 79.95
CA GLN A 296 4.03 -36.49 80.90
C GLN A 296 4.75 -37.59 81.69
N ALA A 297 5.60 -38.36 81.01
CA ALA A 297 6.43 -39.39 81.69
C ALA A 297 7.41 -38.72 82.67
N GLN A 298 8.08 -37.62 82.29
CA GLN A 298 8.96 -36.87 83.14
C GLN A 298 8.23 -36.29 84.37
N THR A 299 7.08 -35.65 84.18
CA THR A 299 6.26 -35.11 85.28
C THR A 299 5.78 -36.22 86.20
N GLY A 300 5.38 -37.38 85.66
CA GLY A 300 5.02 -38.55 86.44
C GLY A 300 6.18 -39.05 87.30
N PHE A 301 7.40 -39.13 86.73
CA PHE A 301 8.59 -39.53 87.50
C PHE A 301 8.92 -38.51 88.60
N ASP A 302 8.85 -37.23 88.29
CA ASP A 302 9.22 -36.15 89.25
C ASP A 302 8.21 -36.15 90.42
N ASN A 303 6.89 -36.30 90.18
CA ASN A 303 5.87 -36.41 91.22
C ASN A 303 6.04 -37.65 92.05
N ALA A 304 6.37 -38.78 91.44
CA ALA A 304 6.57 -40.03 92.16
C ALA A 304 7.83 -39.98 93.04
N SER A 305 8.91 -39.31 92.54
CA SER A 305 10.18 -39.07 93.28
C SER A 305 9.95 -38.14 94.45
N GLU A 306 9.16 -37.07 94.27
CA GLU A 306 8.79 -36.11 95.31
C GLU A 306 7.99 -36.79 96.46
N ALA A 307 6.91 -37.57 96.05
CA ALA A 307 6.12 -38.35 96.98
C ALA A 307 6.96 -39.40 97.81
N ARG A 308 7.87 -40.03 97.13
CA ARG A 308 8.86 -40.93 97.83
C ARG A 308 9.69 -40.21 98.83
N ASN A 309 10.23 -39.04 98.49
CA ASN A 309 11.09 -38.24 99.37
C ASN A 309 10.34 -37.71 100.59
N GLN A 310 9.01 -37.30 100.35
CA GLN A 310 8.10 -36.92 101.47
C GLN A 310 7.79 -38.08 102.40
N ALA A 311 7.70 -39.33 101.90
CA ALA A 311 7.39 -40.51 102.70
C ALA A 311 8.58 -41.02 103.46
N VAL A 312 9.81 -40.64 103.17
CA VAL A 312 11.05 -41.00 103.82
C VAL A 312 11.51 -39.97 104.84
N ALA A 313 11.02 -38.76 104.78
CA ALA A 313 11.24 -37.66 105.73
C ALA A 313 10.25 -37.77 106.91
#